data_b769823a7100886cb27f02bfb699b6fc
#
_entry.id   b769823a7100886cb27f02bfb699b6fc
#
_cell.length_a   1.000
_cell.length_b   1.000
_cell.length_c   1.000
_cell.angle_alpha   90.00
_cell.angle_beta   90.00
_cell.angle_gamma   90.00
#
_symmetry.space_group_name_H-M   'P 1'
#
loop_
_entity.id
_entity.type
_entity.pdbx_description
1 polymer ?
#
loop_
_entity_poly.entity_id
_entity_poly.type
_entity_poly.pdbx_seq_one_letter_code
_entity_poly.pdbx_strand_id
1 'polypeptide(L)'
;MNRKVRRYLYKRASKNILINELLARMPSLSKQPSREDIRRFLLDKISSLKKEIELYEFLLKMLEQGLPGEESQAKQKDILEVRVDNKTIGLIMKHTGGLNLKFTVDMPEKLFEPDSLSRRLKMLGDTIKLSVSSDEKGFVKEVNVTGIASSIILDGALEILRQYVIDRYLLITSPKK
;
A
#
# COMPACT_ATOMS: atom_id res chain seq x y z
N MET A 1 -26.91 -20.29 -33.78
CA MET A 1 -27.93 -19.65 -32.92
C MET A 1 -27.77 -18.14 -32.98
N ASN A 2 -28.83 -17.44 -33.43
CA ASN A 2 -28.80 -16.02 -33.86
C ASN A 2 -28.60 -15.09 -32.62
N ARG A 3 -27.69 -14.09 -32.72
CA ARG A 3 -27.39 -13.12 -31.66
C ARG A 3 -28.63 -12.39 -31.08
N LYS A 4 -29.66 -12.16 -31.93
CA LYS A 4 -30.94 -11.56 -31.54
C LYS A 4 -31.74 -12.47 -30.58
N VAL A 5 -31.73 -13.79 -30.82
CA VAL A 5 -32.42 -14.78 -29.97
C VAL A 5 -31.74 -14.89 -28.62
N ARG A 6 -30.39 -14.84 -28.51
CA ARG A 6 -29.67 -14.81 -27.26
C ARG A 6 -30.01 -13.57 -26.39
N ARG A 7 -30.06 -12.39 -27.04
CA ARG A 7 -30.45 -11.16 -26.29
C ARG A 7 -31.88 -11.20 -25.79
N TYR A 8 -32.80 -11.83 -26.53
CA TYR A 8 -34.19 -11.95 -26.11
C TYR A 8 -34.35 -12.93 -24.94
N LEU A 9 -33.65 -14.05 -24.97
CA LEU A 9 -33.63 -15.03 -23.89
C LEU A 9 -32.98 -14.46 -22.61
N TYR A 10 -31.91 -13.70 -22.75
CA TYR A 10 -31.28 -13.03 -21.60
C TYR A 10 -32.20 -11.97 -20.96
N LYS A 11 -32.89 -11.15 -21.74
CA LYS A 11 -33.88 -10.20 -21.24
C LYS A 11 -35.05 -10.89 -20.54
N ARG A 12 -35.47 -12.05 -21.02
CA ARG A 12 -36.59 -12.81 -20.45
C ARG A 12 -36.16 -13.52 -19.16
N ALA A 13 -34.96 -14.08 -19.11
CA ALA A 13 -34.39 -14.68 -17.91
C ALA A 13 -34.15 -13.65 -16.79
N SER A 14 -33.61 -12.46 -17.12
CA SER A 14 -33.45 -11.37 -16.13
C SER A 14 -34.76 -10.87 -15.57
N LYS A 15 -35.83 -10.79 -16.39
CA LYS A 15 -37.16 -10.43 -15.89
C LYS A 15 -37.74 -11.48 -14.95
N ASN A 16 -37.55 -12.77 -15.23
CA ASN A 16 -38.05 -13.84 -14.39
C ASN A 16 -37.30 -13.96 -13.07
N ILE A 17 -35.99 -13.68 -13.05
CA ILE A 17 -35.19 -13.64 -11.82
C ILE A 17 -35.64 -12.48 -10.93
N LEU A 18 -35.87 -11.30 -11.49
CA LEU A 18 -36.38 -10.14 -10.74
C LEU A 18 -37.78 -10.40 -10.16
N ILE A 19 -38.67 -11.04 -10.94
CA ILE A 19 -40.04 -11.39 -10.49
C ILE A 19 -39.98 -12.44 -9.37
N ASN A 20 -39.11 -13.45 -9.50
CA ASN A 20 -38.95 -14.49 -8.48
C ASN A 20 -38.31 -13.95 -7.17
N GLU A 21 -37.37 -13.03 -7.27
CA GLU A 21 -36.82 -12.33 -6.10
C GLU A 21 -37.86 -11.43 -5.41
N LEU A 22 -38.72 -10.79 -6.21
CA LEU A 22 -39.84 -9.99 -5.73
C LEU A 22 -40.85 -10.85 -4.97
N LEU A 23 -41.19 -12.03 -5.51
CA LEU A 23 -42.09 -12.98 -4.90
C LEU A 23 -41.53 -13.64 -3.64
N ALA A 24 -40.21 -13.91 -3.60
CA ALA A 24 -39.52 -14.51 -2.46
C ALA A 24 -39.38 -13.56 -1.26
N ARG A 25 -39.41 -12.24 -1.45
CA ARG A 25 -39.30 -11.23 -0.40
C ARG A 25 -40.65 -10.70 0.13
N MET A 26 -41.75 -11.16 -0.42
CA MET A 26 -43.08 -10.82 0.09
C MET A 26 -43.61 -11.95 1.00
N PRO A 27 -43.43 -11.86 2.33
CA PRO A 27 -44.03 -12.81 3.23
C PRO A 27 -45.56 -12.59 3.23
N SER A 28 -46.32 -13.61 2.86
CA SER A 28 -47.76 -13.72 2.97
C SER A 28 -48.59 -12.87 1.99
N LEU A 29 -48.54 -13.10 0.71
CA LEU A 29 -49.57 -12.63 -0.19
C LEU A 29 -50.21 -13.80 -0.95
N SER A 30 -51.33 -14.28 -0.43
CA SER A 30 -52.31 -15.11 -1.15
C SER A 30 -53.08 -14.30 -2.23
N LYS A 31 -52.73 -13.04 -2.47
CA LYS A 31 -53.32 -12.15 -3.48
C LYS A 31 -52.23 -11.63 -4.39
N GLN A 32 -52.49 -11.55 -5.69
CA GLN A 32 -51.61 -10.89 -6.65
C GLN A 32 -51.33 -9.46 -6.17
N PRO A 33 -50.03 -9.04 -6.14
CA PRO A 33 -49.64 -7.71 -5.68
C PRO A 33 -50.33 -6.65 -6.52
N SER A 34 -50.91 -5.64 -5.86
CA SER A 34 -51.54 -4.53 -6.55
C SER A 34 -50.51 -3.72 -7.34
N ARG A 35 -50.96 -2.99 -8.37
CA ARG A 35 -50.10 -2.09 -9.12
C ARG A 35 -49.41 -1.06 -8.22
N GLU A 36 -50.05 -0.67 -7.15
CA GLU A 36 -49.49 0.28 -6.18
C GLU A 36 -48.42 -0.34 -5.28
N ASP A 37 -48.58 -1.60 -4.87
CA ASP A 37 -47.55 -2.33 -4.12
C ASP A 37 -46.28 -2.50 -4.93
N ILE A 38 -46.41 -2.84 -6.21
CA ILE A 38 -45.30 -2.95 -7.13
C ILE A 38 -44.60 -1.58 -7.31
N ARG A 39 -45.41 -0.51 -7.46
CA ARG A 39 -44.87 0.85 -7.60
C ARG A 39 -44.10 1.27 -6.34
N ARG A 40 -44.65 1.05 -5.15
CA ARG A 40 -43.96 1.36 -3.88
C ARG A 40 -42.68 0.60 -3.74
N PHE A 41 -42.70 -0.71 -3.97
CA PHE A 41 -41.48 -1.53 -3.96
C PHE A 41 -40.42 -1.02 -4.92
N LEU A 42 -40.79 -0.67 -6.16
CA LEU A 42 -39.83 -0.14 -7.13
C LEU A 42 -39.26 1.21 -6.71
N LEU A 43 -40.04 2.09 -6.10
CA LEU A 43 -39.58 3.36 -5.56
C LEU A 43 -38.58 3.16 -4.41
N ASP A 44 -38.89 2.23 -3.48
CA ASP A 44 -38.01 1.89 -2.39
C ASP A 44 -36.67 1.28 -2.89
N LYS A 45 -36.76 0.41 -3.90
CA LYS A 45 -35.56 -0.18 -4.51
C LYS A 45 -34.70 0.87 -5.24
N ILE A 46 -35.33 1.80 -5.98
CA ILE A 46 -34.65 2.91 -6.63
C ILE A 46 -33.97 3.79 -5.57
N SER A 47 -34.63 4.08 -4.46
CA SER A 47 -34.04 4.86 -3.38
C SER A 47 -32.83 4.16 -2.74
N SER A 48 -32.93 2.84 -2.50
CA SER A 48 -31.80 2.04 -2.00
C SER A 48 -30.63 2.04 -2.96
N LEU A 49 -30.87 1.80 -4.25
CA LEU A 49 -29.82 1.81 -5.28
C LEU A 49 -29.14 3.18 -5.42
N LYS A 50 -29.88 4.27 -5.27
CA LYS A 50 -29.28 5.62 -5.27
C LYS A 50 -28.28 5.79 -4.12
N LYS A 51 -28.64 5.34 -2.92
CA LYS A 51 -27.73 5.39 -1.75
C LYS A 51 -26.49 4.51 -1.96
N GLU A 52 -26.64 3.34 -2.59
CA GLU A 52 -25.50 2.49 -2.94
C GLU A 52 -24.58 3.16 -3.96
N ILE A 53 -25.15 3.84 -4.97
CA ILE A 53 -24.37 4.59 -5.96
C ILE A 53 -23.60 5.73 -5.28
N GLU A 54 -24.27 6.54 -4.44
CA GLU A 54 -23.63 7.62 -3.68
C GLU A 54 -22.48 7.11 -2.81
N LEU A 55 -22.64 5.93 -2.19
CA LEU A 55 -21.58 5.29 -1.42
C LEU A 55 -20.40 4.88 -2.30
N TYR A 56 -20.66 4.26 -3.47
CA TYR A 56 -19.60 3.87 -4.39
C TYR A 56 -18.88 5.07 -5.01
N GLU A 57 -19.61 6.13 -5.36
CA GLU A 57 -19.02 7.38 -5.83
C GLU A 57 -18.14 8.03 -4.75
N PHE A 58 -18.59 8.01 -3.49
CA PHE A 58 -17.79 8.46 -2.35
C PHE A 58 -16.51 7.64 -2.18
N LEU A 59 -16.61 6.29 -2.23
CA LEU A 59 -15.45 5.40 -2.14
C LEU A 59 -14.49 5.59 -3.31
N LEU A 60 -14.98 5.76 -4.54
CA LEU A 60 -14.17 6.09 -5.71
C LEU A 60 -13.41 7.41 -5.51
N LYS A 61 -14.11 8.44 -5.05
CA LYS A 61 -13.51 9.73 -4.77
C LYS A 61 -12.45 9.66 -3.68
N MET A 62 -12.66 8.82 -2.66
CA MET A 62 -11.65 8.55 -1.63
C MET A 62 -10.44 7.82 -2.21
N LEU A 63 -10.63 6.86 -3.11
CA LEU A 63 -9.53 6.16 -3.78
C LEU A 63 -8.75 7.09 -4.73
N GLU A 64 -9.43 7.99 -5.45
CA GLU A 64 -8.81 8.97 -6.36
C GLU A 64 -8.07 10.08 -5.60
N GLN A 65 -8.56 10.48 -4.44
CA GLN A 65 -7.96 11.51 -3.58
C GLN A 65 -6.93 10.95 -2.59
N GLY A 66 -6.71 9.64 -2.55
CA GLY A 66 -6.05 8.94 -1.45
C GLY A 66 -6.99 8.85 -0.24
N LEU A 67 -7.03 7.70 0.42
CA LEU A 67 -7.81 7.54 1.65
C LEU A 67 -7.44 8.66 2.63
N PRO A 68 -8.41 9.33 3.31
CA PRO A 68 -8.13 10.40 4.29
C PRO A 68 -7.42 9.90 5.55
N GLY A 69 -6.52 8.97 5.40
CA GLY A 69 -5.58 8.41 6.36
C GLY A 69 -4.22 8.21 5.73
N GLU A 70 -4.11 8.13 4.40
CA GLU A 70 -2.81 7.96 3.74
C GLU A 70 -2.02 9.27 3.67
N GLU A 71 -2.66 10.41 3.48
CA GLU A 71 -1.97 11.71 3.55
C GLU A 71 -1.59 12.11 4.98
N SER A 72 -2.34 11.67 6.00
CA SER A 72 -1.98 11.88 7.40
C SER A 72 -0.92 10.88 7.88
N GLN A 73 -0.86 9.67 7.31
CA GLN A 73 0.18 8.68 7.57
C GLN A 73 1.44 8.92 6.71
N ALA A 74 1.31 9.53 5.52
CA ALA A 74 2.48 9.98 4.74
C ALA A 74 3.23 11.14 5.40
N LYS A 75 2.65 11.81 6.40
CA LYS A 75 3.32 12.85 7.21
C LYS A 75 3.83 12.36 8.56
N GLN A 76 3.39 11.24 9.09
CA GLN A 76 4.18 10.47 10.02
C GLN A 76 5.21 9.69 9.19
N LYS A 77 6.28 10.38 8.78
CA LYS A 77 7.49 9.71 8.32
C LYS A 77 7.82 8.70 9.40
N ASP A 78 7.67 7.41 9.11
CA ASP A 78 8.18 6.35 9.97
C ASP A 78 9.70 6.50 10.01
N ILE A 79 10.15 7.41 10.86
CA ILE A 79 11.56 7.67 11.09
C ILE A 79 11.99 6.67 12.15
N LEU A 80 12.79 5.71 11.73
CA LEU A 80 13.42 4.74 12.59
C LEU A 80 14.83 5.23 12.95
N GLU A 81 15.07 5.39 14.23
CA GLU A 81 16.39 5.73 14.73
C GLU A 81 17.26 4.48 14.80
N VAL A 82 18.46 4.54 14.25
CA VAL A 82 19.49 3.52 14.44
C VAL A 82 20.38 3.98 15.60
N ARG A 83 20.38 3.22 16.70
CA ARG A 83 21.10 3.56 17.92
C ARG A 83 22.13 2.50 18.27
N VAL A 84 23.28 2.95 18.77
CA VAL A 84 24.33 2.13 19.38
C VAL A 84 24.75 2.82 20.68
N ASP A 85 24.73 2.12 21.80
CA ASP A 85 25.10 2.63 23.14
C ASP A 85 24.43 3.97 23.48
N ASN A 86 23.10 4.05 23.27
CA ASN A 86 22.28 5.26 23.49
C ASN A 86 22.60 6.45 22.55
N LYS A 87 23.50 6.30 21.59
CA LYS A 87 23.79 7.30 20.58
C LYS A 87 23.06 7.02 19.30
N THR A 88 22.30 7.98 18.77
CA THR A 88 21.67 7.88 17.46
C THR A 88 22.74 8.08 16.39
N ILE A 89 22.97 7.06 15.53
CA ILE A 89 23.99 7.05 14.47
C ILE A 89 23.40 7.31 13.08
N GLY A 90 22.11 7.14 12.93
CA GLY A 90 21.39 7.40 11.69
C GLY A 90 19.88 7.38 11.85
N LEU A 91 19.20 7.93 10.86
CA LEU A 91 17.75 8.01 10.75
C LEU A 91 17.33 7.34 9.47
N ILE A 92 16.51 6.28 9.56
CA ILE A 92 15.95 5.61 8.38
C ILE A 92 14.52 6.08 8.19
N MET A 93 14.22 6.62 7.03
CA MET A 93 12.88 7.03 6.62
C MET A 93 12.33 6.03 5.61
N LYS A 94 11.15 5.48 5.88
CA LYS A 94 10.40 4.67 4.93
C LYS A 94 9.65 5.59 3.95
N HIS A 95 9.65 5.23 2.68
CA HIS A 95 8.84 5.88 1.66
C HIS A 95 8.29 4.84 0.68
N THR A 96 7.36 5.24 -0.18
CA THR A 96 6.77 4.34 -1.16
C THR A 96 7.85 3.74 -2.08
N GLY A 97 8.03 2.43 -1.99
CA GLY A 97 9.01 1.68 -2.81
C GLY A 97 10.45 1.81 -2.40
N GLY A 98 10.78 2.31 -1.17
CA GLY A 98 12.16 2.43 -0.75
C GLY A 98 12.41 2.89 0.68
N LEU A 99 13.69 3.05 0.98
CA LEU A 99 14.24 3.51 2.25
C LEU A 99 15.26 4.62 1.99
N ASN A 100 15.28 5.61 2.86
CA ASN A 100 16.30 6.65 2.88
C ASN A 100 16.95 6.65 4.27
N LEU A 101 18.25 6.46 4.34
CA LEU A 101 19.04 6.56 5.56
C LEU A 101 19.88 7.84 5.52
N LYS A 102 19.77 8.65 6.56
CA LYS A 102 20.65 9.79 6.83
C LYS A 102 21.53 9.51 8.02
N PHE A 103 22.83 9.67 7.88
CA PHE A 103 23.77 9.56 8.99
C PHE A 103 23.75 10.81 9.85
N THR A 104 23.76 10.61 11.18
CA THR A 104 23.92 11.67 12.18
C THR A 104 25.35 11.74 12.72
N VAL A 105 26.20 10.81 12.26
CA VAL A 105 27.62 10.72 12.63
C VAL A 105 28.45 10.70 11.36
N ASP A 106 29.73 11.02 11.47
CA ASP A 106 30.67 10.96 10.34
C ASP A 106 31.01 9.49 10.02
N MET A 107 30.46 8.97 8.93
CA MET A 107 30.68 7.62 8.42
C MET A 107 31.68 7.69 7.26
N PRO A 108 32.95 7.27 7.43
CA PRO A 108 33.93 7.31 6.35
C PRO A 108 33.50 6.41 5.17
N GLU A 109 33.53 6.94 3.96
CA GLU A 109 33.17 6.20 2.75
C GLU A 109 34.00 4.92 2.57
N LYS A 110 35.27 4.95 2.92
CA LYS A 110 36.19 3.80 2.85
C LYS A 110 35.74 2.61 3.72
N LEU A 111 34.95 2.85 4.77
CA LEU A 111 34.41 1.82 5.67
C LEU A 111 33.00 1.40 5.30
N PHE A 112 32.32 2.18 4.52
CA PHE A 112 30.90 1.94 4.12
C PHE A 112 30.82 1.03 2.91
N GLU A 113 31.63 0.31 2.41
CA GLU A 113 31.58 -0.71 1.32
C GLU A 113 30.20 -0.86 0.63
N PRO A 114 29.79 0.03 -0.28
CA PRO A 114 28.45 0.01 -0.90
C PRO A 114 28.12 -1.31 -1.61
N ASP A 115 29.12 -1.95 -2.22
CA ASP A 115 28.95 -3.21 -2.94
C ASP A 115 28.56 -4.37 -2.03
N SER A 116 29.06 -4.38 -0.80
CA SER A 116 28.70 -5.40 0.19
C SER A 116 27.24 -5.26 0.60
N LEU A 117 26.75 -4.04 0.84
CA LEU A 117 25.36 -3.75 1.14
C LEU A 117 24.46 -4.06 -0.07
N SER A 118 24.86 -3.65 -1.26
CA SER A 118 24.13 -3.92 -2.51
C SER A 118 23.89 -5.42 -2.72
N ARG A 119 24.91 -6.24 -2.52
CA ARG A 119 24.79 -7.70 -2.63
C ARG A 119 23.79 -8.27 -1.63
N ARG A 120 23.82 -7.82 -0.37
CA ARG A 120 22.86 -8.28 0.65
C ARG A 120 21.42 -7.89 0.31
N LEU A 121 21.21 -6.66 -0.19
CA LEU A 121 19.89 -6.19 -0.59
C LEU A 121 19.35 -6.92 -1.83
N LYS A 122 20.20 -7.25 -2.80
CA LYS A 122 19.81 -8.03 -3.99
C LYS A 122 19.35 -9.45 -3.68
N MET A 123 19.72 -10.02 -2.54
CA MET A 123 19.15 -11.30 -2.09
C MET A 123 17.65 -11.22 -1.80
N LEU A 124 17.10 -10.04 -1.56
CA LEU A 124 15.67 -9.81 -1.37
C LEU A 124 14.92 -9.54 -2.68
N GLY A 125 15.63 -9.09 -3.73
CA GLY A 125 15.05 -8.82 -5.05
C GLY A 125 16.03 -8.10 -5.98
N ASP A 126 16.08 -8.54 -7.23
CA ASP A 126 17.00 -8.01 -8.24
C ASP A 126 16.68 -6.57 -8.67
N THR A 127 15.45 -6.11 -8.42
CA THR A 127 15.00 -4.75 -8.75
C THR A 127 15.56 -3.69 -7.79
N ILE A 128 16.10 -4.10 -6.64
CA ILE A 128 16.57 -3.19 -5.61
C ILE A 128 17.85 -2.49 -6.06
N LYS A 129 17.82 -1.17 -6.00
CA LYS A 129 18.92 -0.28 -6.34
C LYS A 129 19.39 0.47 -5.11
N LEU A 130 20.71 0.59 -4.96
CA LEU A 130 21.37 1.34 -3.92
C LEU A 130 22.05 2.56 -4.52
N SER A 131 21.87 3.74 -3.93
CA SER A 131 22.67 4.93 -4.19
C SER A 131 23.21 5.49 -2.89
N VAL A 132 24.45 5.93 -2.91
CA VAL A 132 25.16 6.47 -1.76
C VAL A 132 25.65 7.87 -2.12
N SER A 133 25.45 8.81 -1.23
CA SER A 133 25.90 10.19 -1.38
C SER A 133 26.87 10.53 -0.24
N SER A 134 28.04 11.04 -0.59
CA SER A 134 29.11 11.45 0.32
C SER A 134 29.33 12.95 0.23
N ASP A 135 29.87 13.55 1.28
CA ASP A 135 30.29 14.94 1.28
C ASP A 135 31.71 15.11 0.68
N GLU A 136 32.13 16.35 0.52
CA GLU A 136 33.47 16.72 -0.01
C GLU A 136 34.63 16.20 0.87
N LYS A 137 34.36 15.85 2.13
CA LYS A 137 35.31 15.31 3.07
C LYS A 137 35.44 13.79 3.04
N GLY A 138 34.62 13.11 2.17
CA GLY A 138 34.59 11.66 2.05
C GLY A 138 33.82 10.96 3.16
N PHE A 139 32.81 11.62 3.76
CA PHE A 139 31.88 11.01 4.68
C PHE A 139 30.54 10.73 4.00
N VAL A 140 30.00 9.53 4.17
CA VAL A 140 28.67 9.16 3.68
C VAL A 140 27.63 9.93 4.48
N LYS A 141 26.75 10.67 3.80
CA LYS A 141 25.67 11.45 4.39
C LYS A 141 24.32 10.78 4.21
N GLU A 142 24.13 10.17 3.07
CA GLU A 142 22.82 9.62 2.72
C GLU A 142 22.94 8.32 1.90
N VAL A 143 22.04 7.38 2.19
CA VAL A 143 21.92 6.12 1.45
C VAL A 143 20.46 5.95 1.04
N ASN A 144 20.24 5.81 -0.26
CA ASN A 144 18.91 5.58 -0.81
C ASN A 144 18.81 4.16 -1.34
N VAL A 145 17.77 3.44 -0.92
CA VAL A 145 17.39 2.11 -1.40
C VAL A 145 16.05 2.25 -2.11
N THR A 146 15.97 1.89 -3.39
CA THR A 146 14.77 2.01 -4.22
C THR A 146 14.47 0.71 -4.94
N GLY A 147 13.28 0.60 -5.55
CA GLY A 147 12.89 -0.59 -6.31
C GLY A 147 12.32 -1.72 -5.43
N ILE A 148 11.83 -1.40 -4.24
CA ILE A 148 11.22 -2.35 -3.31
C ILE A 148 9.75 -2.55 -3.70
N ALA A 149 9.39 -3.80 -4.05
CA ALA A 149 8.08 -4.13 -4.64
C ALA A 149 6.97 -4.44 -3.60
N SER A 150 7.34 -4.78 -2.36
CA SER A 150 6.36 -5.17 -1.32
C SER A 150 6.78 -4.73 0.08
N SER A 151 5.82 -4.66 1.01
CA SER A 151 6.07 -4.35 2.41
C SER A 151 6.97 -5.38 3.10
N ILE A 152 6.85 -6.66 2.77
CA ILE A 152 7.70 -7.73 3.34
C ILE A 152 9.16 -7.53 2.94
N ILE A 153 9.41 -7.20 1.66
CA ILE A 153 10.76 -6.89 1.16
C ILE A 153 11.26 -5.59 1.79
N LEU A 154 10.40 -4.61 2.02
CA LEU A 154 10.73 -3.34 2.68
C LEU A 154 11.23 -3.56 4.12
N ASP A 155 10.53 -4.39 4.89
CA ASP A 155 10.93 -4.71 6.25
C ASP A 155 12.23 -5.54 6.29
N GLY A 156 12.42 -6.46 5.36
CA GLY A 156 13.69 -7.19 5.20
C GLY A 156 14.86 -6.26 4.83
N ALA A 157 14.64 -5.33 3.90
CA ALA A 157 15.64 -4.34 3.50
C ALA A 157 15.99 -3.37 4.63
N LEU A 158 14.99 -2.98 5.43
CA LEU A 158 15.17 -2.16 6.61
C LEU A 158 16.08 -2.81 7.63
N GLU A 159 15.86 -4.09 7.95
CA GLU A 159 16.66 -4.81 8.93
C GLU A 159 18.10 -5.03 8.43
N ILE A 160 18.27 -5.37 7.14
CA ILE A 160 19.61 -5.45 6.53
C ILE A 160 20.34 -4.12 6.61
N LEU A 161 19.67 -3.01 6.27
CA LEU A 161 20.27 -1.68 6.30
C LEU A 161 20.65 -1.27 7.72
N ARG A 162 19.74 -1.48 8.67
CA ARG A 162 19.96 -1.20 10.09
C ARG A 162 21.17 -1.96 10.65
N GLN A 163 21.19 -3.28 10.47
CA GLN A 163 22.28 -4.12 10.95
C GLN A 163 23.61 -3.75 10.29
N TYR A 164 23.59 -3.48 8.98
CA TYR A 164 24.78 -3.07 8.26
C TYR A 164 25.40 -1.79 8.81
N VAL A 165 24.58 -0.77 9.10
CA VAL A 165 25.03 0.50 9.66
C VAL A 165 25.63 0.31 11.05
N ILE A 166 25.02 -0.53 11.89
CA ILE A 166 25.53 -0.85 13.24
C ILE A 166 26.90 -1.53 13.13
N ASP A 167 27.02 -2.55 12.26
CA ASP A 167 28.27 -3.28 12.06
C ASP A 167 29.40 -2.32 11.62
N ARG A 168 29.11 -1.41 10.68
CA ARG A 168 30.11 -0.44 10.18
C ARG A 168 30.48 0.60 11.24
N TYR A 169 29.52 1.06 12.03
CA TYR A 169 29.80 2.00 13.12
C TYR A 169 30.68 1.38 14.21
N LEU A 170 30.46 0.13 14.56
CA LEU A 170 31.27 -0.59 15.54
C LEU A 170 32.73 -0.74 15.07
N LEU A 171 32.98 -0.88 13.77
CA LEU A 171 34.34 -0.91 13.22
C LEU A 171 35.09 0.43 13.38
N ILE A 172 34.34 1.56 13.40
CA ILE A 172 34.94 2.89 13.62
C ILE A 172 35.29 3.09 15.11
N THR A 173 34.42 2.59 16.00
CA THR A 173 34.52 2.82 17.43
C THR A 173 35.34 1.76 18.17
N SER A 174 35.58 0.60 17.55
CA SER A 174 36.42 -0.45 18.12
C SER A 174 37.86 0.00 18.17
N PRO A 175 38.52 0.00 19.34
CA PRO A 175 39.94 0.32 19.43
C PRO A 175 40.73 -0.68 18.59
N LYS A 176 41.54 -0.18 17.62
CA LYS A 176 42.49 -1.02 16.92
C LYS A 176 43.43 -1.65 17.96
N LYS A 177 43.29 -2.95 18.15
CA LYS A 177 44.31 -3.74 18.87
C LYS A 177 45.59 -3.82 18.10
#